data_2b763b950beb241493043f4ce34040bf
#
_entry.id   2b763b950beb241493043f4ce34040bf
#
_cell.length_a   1.000
_cell.length_b   1.000
_cell.length_c   1.000
_cell.angle_alpha   90.00
_cell.angle_beta   90.00
_cell.angle_gamma   90.00
#
_symmetry.space_group_name_H-M   'P 1'
#
loop_
_entity.id
_entity.type
_entity.pdbx_description
1 polymer ?
#
loop_
_entity_poly.entity_id
_entity_poly.type
_entity_poly.pdbx_seq_one_letter_code
_entity_poly.pdbx_strand_id
1 'polypeptide(L)'
;VIVFDIQQERLGEKKHLSDRWLQDLSRAMDRELGKSLKGIVSVAFVSAPRMRTITKEYKGEDHVSDILTFPLLAPRAWKRGEIIGEILLCHPRILKQAKEKKINPQSEIAFLLVHGVLHLCGMSHLTDRKLSHMIRAQKAILDQAGILYSL
;
A
#
# COMPACT_ATOMS: atom_id res chain seq x y z
N VAL A 1 -14.92 0.37 4.46
CA VAL A 1 -13.98 0.42 3.33
C VAL A 1 -13.01 1.58 3.49
N ILE A 2 -11.75 1.33 3.28
CA ILE A 2 -10.76 2.40 3.16
C ILE A 2 -11.00 3.14 1.84
N VAL A 3 -10.98 4.47 1.89
CA VAL A 3 -10.97 5.33 0.71
C VAL A 3 -9.53 5.73 0.44
N PHE A 4 -9.02 5.38 -0.72
CA PHE A 4 -7.69 5.83 -1.14
C PHE A 4 -7.82 7.16 -1.88
N ASP A 5 -7.21 8.20 -1.32
CA ASP A 5 -7.09 9.50 -1.97
C ASP A 5 -5.70 9.56 -2.62
N ILE A 6 -5.65 9.23 -3.91
CA ILE A 6 -4.39 9.07 -4.64
C ILE A 6 -4.15 10.25 -5.57
N GLN A 7 -2.96 10.86 -5.43
CA GLN A 7 -2.47 11.84 -6.37
C GLN A 7 -1.73 11.11 -7.49
N GLN A 8 -2.28 11.15 -8.69
CA GLN A 8 -1.80 10.36 -9.83
C GLN A 8 -1.22 11.20 -10.98
N GLU A 9 -1.01 12.49 -10.79
CA GLU A 9 -0.54 13.40 -11.85
C GLU A 9 0.80 12.98 -12.46
N ARG A 10 1.65 12.32 -11.67
CA ARG A 10 2.95 11.84 -12.15
C ARG A 10 2.86 10.60 -13.02
N LEU A 11 1.70 9.94 -13.04
CA LEU A 11 1.44 8.77 -13.87
C LEU A 11 0.79 9.23 -15.17
N GLY A 12 1.14 8.63 -16.31
CA GLY A 12 0.39 8.83 -17.53
C GLY A 12 -1.06 8.37 -17.34
N GLU A 13 -2.03 8.98 -18.03
CA GLU A 13 -3.45 8.66 -17.89
C GLU A 13 -3.75 7.16 -18.01
N LYS A 14 -3.07 6.47 -18.94
CA LYS A 14 -3.23 5.03 -19.14
C LYS A 14 -2.75 4.18 -17.95
N LYS A 15 -2.00 4.77 -17.02
CA LYS A 15 -1.47 4.11 -15.83
C LYS A 15 -2.23 4.48 -14.58
N HIS A 16 -3.25 5.32 -14.68
CA HIS A 16 -4.06 5.71 -13.55
C HIS A 16 -4.86 4.51 -13.02
N LEU A 17 -4.92 4.40 -11.72
CA LEU A 17 -5.72 3.39 -11.03
C LEU A 17 -7.16 3.87 -10.98
N SER A 18 -8.10 3.02 -11.37
CA SER A 18 -9.52 3.39 -11.35
C SER A 18 -10.08 3.33 -9.93
N ASP A 19 -11.10 4.13 -9.67
CA ASP A 19 -11.80 4.11 -8.38
C ASP A 19 -12.38 2.73 -8.09
N ARG A 20 -12.92 2.06 -9.09
CA ARG A 20 -13.48 0.72 -8.93
C ARG A 20 -12.41 -0.30 -8.50
N TRP A 21 -11.23 -0.25 -9.13
CA TRP A 21 -10.12 -1.13 -8.78
C TRP A 21 -9.69 -0.92 -7.32
N LEU A 22 -9.61 0.35 -6.90
CA LEU A 22 -9.26 0.69 -5.53
C LEU A 22 -10.34 0.24 -4.53
N GLN A 23 -11.61 0.39 -4.90
CA GLN A 23 -12.72 -0.06 -4.06
C GLN A 23 -12.75 -1.59 -3.93
N ASP A 24 -12.50 -2.32 -5.01
CA ASP A 24 -12.45 -3.77 -4.98
C ASP A 24 -11.33 -4.25 -4.05
N LEU A 25 -10.17 -3.59 -4.09
CA LEU A 25 -9.05 -3.88 -3.19
C LEU A 25 -9.44 -3.62 -1.73
N SER A 26 -10.10 -2.49 -1.47
CA SER A 26 -10.57 -2.14 -0.12
C SER A 26 -11.59 -3.14 0.41
N ARG A 27 -12.53 -3.56 -0.42
CA ARG A 27 -13.52 -4.58 -0.04
C ARG A 27 -12.88 -5.92 0.26
N ALA A 28 -11.87 -6.30 -0.50
CA ALA A 28 -11.12 -7.53 -0.25
C ALA A 28 -10.42 -7.48 1.12
N MET A 29 -9.86 -6.33 1.49
CA MET A 29 -9.27 -6.14 2.82
C MET A 29 -10.30 -6.29 3.94
N ASP A 30 -11.47 -5.66 3.79
CA ASP A 30 -12.56 -5.78 4.78
C ASP A 30 -12.99 -7.24 4.96
N ARG A 31 -13.17 -7.97 3.86
CA ARG A 31 -13.58 -9.38 3.92
C ARG A 31 -12.55 -10.24 4.63
N GLU A 32 -11.29 -10.08 4.27
CA GLU A 32 -10.22 -10.90 4.86
C GLU A 32 -10.04 -10.61 6.35
N LEU A 33 -10.11 -9.34 6.73
CA LEU A 33 -9.93 -8.93 8.13
C LEU A 33 -11.19 -9.12 8.97
N GLY A 34 -12.33 -9.47 8.34
CA GLY A 34 -13.58 -9.71 9.04
C GLY A 34 -14.17 -8.47 9.70
N LYS A 35 -13.84 -7.28 9.19
CA LYS A 35 -14.34 -6.01 9.73
C LYS A 35 -14.31 -4.93 8.65
N SER A 36 -15.17 -3.94 8.81
CA SER A 36 -15.18 -2.77 7.92
C SER A 36 -14.16 -1.76 8.41
N LEU A 37 -13.08 -1.62 7.66
CA LEU A 37 -12.08 -0.57 7.91
C LEU A 37 -12.67 0.78 7.47
N LYS A 38 -12.42 1.81 8.26
CA LYS A 38 -12.97 3.15 8.00
C LYS A 38 -11.84 4.16 7.91
N GLY A 39 -11.99 5.13 7.04
CA GLY A 39 -11.07 6.26 6.93
C GLY A 39 -10.51 6.43 5.53
N ILE A 40 -9.72 7.48 5.39
CA ILE A 40 -9.06 7.86 4.16
C ILE A 40 -7.56 7.63 4.32
N VAL A 41 -6.96 6.94 3.36
CA VAL A 41 -5.51 6.82 3.24
C VAL A 41 -5.07 7.72 2.08
N SER A 42 -4.27 8.72 2.40
CA SER A 42 -3.67 9.62 1.41
C SER A 42 -2.48 8.92 0.76
N VAL A 43 -2.45 8.86 -0.56
CA VAL A 43 -1.39 8.21 -1.32
C VAL A 43 -0.80 9.18 -2.32
N ALA A 44 0.52 9.27 -2.35
CA ALA A 44 1.23 10.08 -3.33
C ALA A 44 2.37 9.30 -3.95
N PHE A 45 2.60 9.54 -5.24
CA PHE A 45 3.77 9.05 -5.96
C PHE A 45 4.86 10.10 -5.92
N VAL A 46 6.05 9.72 -5.54
CA VAL A 46 7.21 10.62 -5.48
C VAL A 46 8.34 10.11 -6.36
N SER A 47 9.22 11.02 -6.77
CA SER A 47 10.40 10.68 -7.57
C SER A 47 11.41 9.85 -6.76
N ALA A 48 12.32 9.16 -7.44
CA ALA A 48 13.37 8.39 -6.78
C ALA A 48 14.29 9.27 -5.91
N PRO A 49 14.78 10.44 -6.36
CA PRO A 49 15.58 11.32 -5.49
C PRO A 49 14.81 11.80 -4.26
N ARG A 50 13.53 12.15 -4.42
CA ARG A 50 12.69 12.58 -3.30
C ARG A 50 12.46 11.44 -2.31
N MET A 51 12.18 10.24 -2.80
CA MET A 51 12.00 9.07 -1.94
C MET A 51 13.27 8.77 -1.15
N ARG A 52 14.44 8.86 -1.78
CA ARG A 52 15.72 8.65 -1.11
C ARG A 52 15.92 9.64 0.03
N THR A 53 15.63 10.93 -0.20
CA THR A 53 15.73 11.97 0.82
C THR A 53 14.81 11.68 2.01
N ILE A 54 13.55 11.36 1.74
CA ILE A 54 12.56 11.07 2.79
C ILE A 54 12.93 9.80 3.56
N THR A 55 13.37 8.75 2.87
CA THR A 55 13.80 7.51 3.51
C THR A 55 14.95 7.76 4.47
N LYS A 56 15.93 8.57 4.05
CA LYS A 56 17.08 8.92 4.89
C LYS A 56 16.65 9.71 6.13
N GLU A 57 15.77 10.70 5.96
CA GLU A 57 15.28 11.52 7.07
C GLU A 57 14.42 10.71 8.04
N TYR A 58 13.55 9.83 7.53
CA TYR A 58 12.58 9.11 8.33
C TYR A 58 13.14 7.83 8.95
N LYS A 59 13.91 7.05 8.19
CA LYS A 59 14.47 5.75 8.65
C LYS A 59 15.96 5.79 8.96
N GLY A 60 16.66 6.86 8.60
CA GLY A 60 18.13 6.91 8.72
C GLY A 60 18.85 6.02 7.73
N GLU A 61 18.16 5.51 6.70
CA GLU A 61 18.71 4.65 5.67
C GLU A 61 18.90 5.40 4.37
N ASP A 62 20.01 5.15 3.68
CA ASP A 62 20.31 5.83 2.41
C ASP A 62 20.04 4.92 1.22
N HIS A 63 18.77 4.81 0.85
CA HIS A 63 18.33 4.08 -0.34
C HIS A 63 16.98 4.63 -0.83
N VAL A 64 16.57 4.18 -2.01
CA VAL A 64 15.26 4.50 -2.57
C VAL A 64 14.27 3.42 -2.13
N SER A 65 13.37 3.76 -1.21
CA SER A 65 12.28 2.87 -0.79
C SER A 65 11.23 2.77 -1.88
N ASP A 66 10.56 1.61 -1.96
CA ASP A 66 9.38 1.44 -2.81
C ASP A 66 8.15 2.08 -2.18
N ILE A 67 8.03 1.98 -0.87
CA ILE A 67 6.90 2.50 -0.08
C ILE A 67 7.37 3.01 1.28
N LEU A 68 6.73 4.08 1.74
CA LEU A 68 6.80 4.54 3.13
C LEU A 68 5.38 4.75 3.64
N THR A 69 5.12 4.31 4.87
CA THR A 69 3.81 4.46 5.52
C THR A 69 3.93 5.33 6.77
N PHE A 70 3.00 6.27 6.91
CA PHE A 70 2.97 7.21 8.02
C PHE A 70 1.61 7.13 8.71
N PRO A 71 1.51 6.46 9.88
CA PRO A 71 0.26 6.43 10.62
C PRO A 71 -0.05 7.80 11.21
N LEU A 72 -1.29 8.27 11.06
CA LEU A 72 -1.75 9.53 11.63
C LEU A 72 -2.69 9.30 12.82
N LEU A 73 -3.50 8.26 12.76
CA LEU A 73 -4.43 7.88 13.82
C LEU A 73 -4.26 6.41 14.19
N ALA A 74 -4.40 6.10 15.47
CA ALA A 74 -4.45 4.70 15.91
C ALA A 74 -5.73 4.03 15.36
N PRO A 75 -5.70 2.72 15.03
CA PRO A 75 -6.86 2.06 14.43
C PRO A 75 -8.17 2.24 15.19
N ARG A 76 -8.12 2.29 16.52
CA ARG A 76 -9.31 2.53 17.35
C ARG A 76 -9.97 3.89 17.11
N ALA A 77 -9.23 4.85 16.55
CA ALA A 77 -9.71 6.20 16.25
C ALA A 77 -10.14 6.38 14.81
N TRP A 78 -10.07 5.33 13.99
CA TRP A 78 -10.44 5.41 12.58
C TRP A 78 -11.93 5.65 12.43
N LYS A 79 -12.25 6.68 11.65
CA LYS A 79 -13.64 7.06 11.34
C LYS A 79 -13.77 7.38 9.87
N ARG A 80 -14.96 7.15 9.34
CA ARG A 80 -15.32 7.55 7.98
C ARG A 80 -15.04 9.05 7.79
N GLY A 81 -14.36 9.39 6.70
CA GLY A 81 -14.03 10.77 6.35
C GLY A 81 -12.78 11.33 7.02
N GLU A 82 -12.15 10.59 7.94
CA GLU A 82 -10.90 11.01 8.58
C GLU A 82 -9.69 10.45 7.83
N ILE A 83 -8.64 11.26 7.72
CA ILE A 83 -7.36 10.79 7.17
C ILE A 83 -6.64 10.00 8.27
N ILE A 84 -6.48 8.70 8.04
CA ILE A 84 -5.94 7.77 9.03
C ILE A 84 -4.45 7.48 8.88
N GLY A 85 -3.91 7.78 7.71
CA GLY A 85 -2.51 7.58 7.40
C GLY A 85 -2.15 8.07 6.02
N GLU A 86 -0.86 8.09 5.75
CA GLU A 86 -0.30 8.46 4.46
C GLU A 86 0.60 7.35 3.93
N ILE A 87 0.56 7.15 2.63
CA ILE A 87 1.44 6.21 1.92
C ILE A 87 2.14 6.97 0.81
N LEU A 88 3.47 6.88 0.79
CA LEU A 88 4.28 7.36 -0.32
C LEU A 88 4.77 6.18 -1.13
N LEU A 89 4.61 6.24 -2.45
CA LEU A 89 5.05 5.22 -3.40
C LEU A 89 6.08 5.83 -4.35
N CYS A 90 7.12 5.07 -4.67
CA CYS A 90 8.11 5.47 -5.66
C CYS A 90 7.87 4.69 -6.96
N HIS A 91 7.22 5.31 -7.95
CA HIS A 91 6.84 4.64 -9.20
C HIS A 91 8.03 4.05 -9.96
N PRO A 92 9.16 4.76 -10.13
CA PRO A 92 10.32 4.16 -10.81
C PRO A 92 10.83 2.88 -10.12
N ARG A 93 10.84 2.86 -8.79
CA ARG A 93 11.24 1.67 -8.03
C ARG A 93 10.24 0.53 -8.19
N ILE A 94 8.95 0.86 -8.19
CA ILE A 94 7.87 -0.12 -8.40
C ILE A 94 7.97 -0.75 -9.78
N LEU A 95 8.21 0.03 -10.82
CA LEU A 95 8.39 -0.48 -12.19
C LEU A 95 9.55 -1.47 -12.27
N LYS A 96 10.67 -1.14 -11.63
CA LYS A 96 11.84 -2.01 -11.59
C LYS A 96 11.53 -3.34 -10.89
N GLN A 97 10.89 -3.28 -9.73
CA GLN A 97 10.51 -4.47 -8.97
C GLN A 97 9.52 -5.36 -9.72
N ALA A 98 8.51 -4.75 -10.35
CA ALA A 98 7.53 -5.49 -11.14
C ALA A 98 8.21 -6.23 -12.31
N LYS A 99 9.15 -5.59 -12.98
CA LYS A 99 9.91 -6.20 -14.07
C LYS A 99 10.75 -7.38 -13.57
N GLU A 100 11.44 -7.23 -12.44
CA GLU A 100 12.24 -8.28 -11.83
C GLU A 100 11.37 -9.48 -11.42
N LYS A 101 10.19 -9.23 -10.89
CA LYS A 101 9.24 -10.26 -10.47
C LYS A 101 8.38 -10.80 -11.62
N LYS A 102 8.47 -10.22 -12.81
CA LYS A 102 7.67 -10.58 -13.99
C LYS A 102 6.16 -10.48 -13.73
N ILE A 103 5.75 -9.43 -13.06
CA ILE A 103 4.34 -9.13 -12.77
C ILE A 103 3.96 -7.77 -13.35
N ASN A 104 2.64 -7.53 -13.45
CA ASN A 104 2.11 -6.26 -13.88
C ASN A 104 2.42 -5.18 -12.81
N PRO A 105 2.84 -3.96 -13.20
CA PRO A 105 3.06 -2.87 -12.24
C PRO A 105 1.86 -2.58 -11.34
N GLN A 106 0.62 -2.69 -11.85
CA GLN A 106 -0.57 -2.53 -11.00
C GLN A 106 -0.64 -3.59 -9.89
N SER A 107 -0.21 -4.81 -10.16
CA SER A 107 -0.14 -5.87 -9.15
C SER A 107 0.86 -5.53 -8.05
N GLU A 108 2.01 -4.95 -8.41
CA GLU A 108 2.99 -4.48 -7.42
C GLU A 108 2.43 -3.34 -6.58
N ILE A 109 1.72 -2.39 -7.21
CA ILE A 109 1.06 -1.30 -6.48
C ILE A 109 0.01 -1.86 -5.52
N ALA A 110 -0.81 -2.82 -5.95
CA ALA A 110 -1.81 -3.46 -5.10
C ALA A 110 -1.17 -4.11 -3.88
N PHE A 111 -0.09 -4.86 -4.10
CA PHE A 111 0.67 -5.50 -3.02
C PHE A 111 1.15 -4.45 -2.01
N LEU A 112 1.73 -3.36 -2.48
CA LEU A 112 2.26 -2.31 -1.61
C LEU A 112 1.16 -1.56 -0.87
N LEU A 113 0.02 -1.27 -1.51
CA LEU A 113 -1.12 -0.63 -0.85
C LEU A 113 -1.69 -1.52 0.27
N VAL A 114 -1.86 -2.81 0.00
CA VAL A 114 -2.31 -3.76 1.01
C VAL A 114 -1.31 -3.83 2.15
N HIS A 115 -0.03 -3.98 1.84
CA HIS A 115 1.04 -4.02 2.82
C HIS A 115 1.03 -2.77 3.72
N GLY A 116 0.91 -1.60 3.11
CA GLY A 116 0.85 -0.33 3.83
C GLY A 116 -0.36 -0.23 4.75
N VAL A 117 -1.55 -0.60 4.27
CA VAL A 117 -2.76 -0.58 5.10
C VAL A 117 -2.67 -1.57 6.26
N LEU A 118 -2.11 -2.78 6.04
CA LEU A 118 -1.92 -3.74 7.12
C LEU A 118 -0.95 -3.21 8.19
N HIS A 119 0.09 -2.48 7.80
CA HIS A 119 0.96 -1.78 8.74
C HIS A 119 0.20 -0.71 9.52
N LEU A 120 -0.65 0.07 8.85
CA LEU A 120 -1.50 1.06 9.52
C LEU A 120 -2.45 0.41 10.52
N CYS A 121 -2.90 -0.82 10.24
CA CYS A 121 -3.72 -1.62 11.17
C CYS A 121 -2.93 -2.15 12.38
N GLY A 122 -1.63 -1.94 12.43
CA GLY A 122 -0.78 -2.43 13.52
C GLY A 122 -0.10 -3.77 13.25
N MET A 123 -0.26 -4.35 12.06
CA MET A 123 0.48 -5.56 11.70
C MET A 123 1.95 -5.24 11.47
N SER A 124 2.83 -6.17 11.81
CA SER A 124 4.27 -6.02 11.63
C SER A 124 4.89 -7.30 11.09
N HIS A 125 6.16 -7.22 10.71
CA HIS A 125 6.96 -8.37 10.28
C HIS A 125 8.22 -8.52 11.13
N LEU A 126 8.18 -8.06 12.39
CA LEU A 126 9.33 -8.07 13.30
C LEU A 126 9.70 -9.47 13.81
N THR A 127 8.78 -10.43 13.75
CA THR A 127 9.03 -11.83 14.10
C THR A 127 8.62 -12.74 12.94
N ASP A 128 9.17 -13.94 12.88
CA ASP A 128 8.82 -14.91 11.83
C ASP A 128 7.32 -15.23 11.83
N ARG A 129 6.71 -15.35 13.01
CA ARG A 129 5.27 -15.60 13.13
C ARG A 129 4.44 -14.45 12.59
N LYS A 130 4.81 -13.20 12.92
CA LYS A 130 4.13 -11.99 12.44
C LYS A 130 4.31 -11.82 10.95
N LEU A 131 5.50 -12.09 10.43
CA LEU A 131 5.78 -12.06 9.00
C LEU A 131 4.92 -13.07 8.25
N SER A 132 4.85 -14.33 8.71
CA SER A 132 4.02 -15.36 8.10
C SER A 132 2.55 -14.99 8.09
N HIS A 133 2.05 -14.43 9.17
CA HIS A 133 0.66 -13.97 9.29
C HIS A 133 0.37 -12.85 8.27
N MET A 134 1.27 -11.88 8.17
CA MET A 134 1.14 -10.77 7.22
C MET A 134 1.16 -11.24 5.77
N ILE A 135 2.09 -12.13 5.42
CA ILE A 135 2.19 -12.71 4.07
C ILE A 135 0.91 -13.43 3.69
N ARG A 136 0.34 -14.23 4.59
CA ARG A 136 -0.92 -14.95 4.34
C ARG A 136 -2.09 -13.99 4.14
N ALA A 137 -2.19 -12.95 4.97
CA ALA A 137 -3.24 -11.93 4.83
C ALA A 137 -3.11 -11.20 3.49
N GLN A 138 -1.91 -10.78 3.12
CA GLN A 138 -1.66 -10.11 1.83
C GLN A 138 -2.06 -10.99 0.65
N LYS A 139 -1.64 -12.25 0.65
CA LYS A 139 -1.97 -13.20 -0.43
C LYS A 139 -3.48 -13.40 -0.54
N ALA A 140 -4.16 -13.62 0.58
CA ALA A 140 -5.60 -13.83 0.59
C ALA A 140 -6.36 -12.61 0.06
N ILE A 141 -5.94 -11.40 0.44
CA ILE A 141 -6.55 -10.16 -0.04
C ILE A 141 -6.36 -9.99 -1.54
N LEU A 142 -5.15 -10.22 -2.05
CA LEU A 142 -4.86 -10.09 -3.48
C LEU A 142 -5.65 -11.14 -4.29
N ASP A 143 -5.72 -12.37 -3.81
CA ASP A 143 -6.50 -13.44 -4.45
C ASP A 143 -7.99 -13.06 -4.52
N GLN A 144 -8.56 -12.56 -3.44
CA GLN A 144 -9.96 -12.11 -3.40
C GLN A 144 -10.22 -10.93 -4.34
N ALA A 145 -9.26 -10.05 -4.51
CA ALA A 145 -9.36 -8.92 -5.43
C ALA A 145 -9.10 -9.32 -6.90
N GLY A 146 -8.76 -10.58 -7.17
CA GLY A 146 -8.47 -11.06 -8.52
C GLY A 146 -7.14 -10.58 -9.06
N ILE A 147 -6.18 -10.28 -8.19
CA ILE A 147 -4.87 -9.74 -8.56
C ILE A 147 -3.83 -10.86 -8.53
N LEU A 148 -3.17 -11.05 -9.67
CA LEU A 148 -2.08 -12.02 -9.78
C LEU A 148 -0.81 -11.42 -9.18
N TYR A 149 -0.27 -12.09 -8.19
CA TYR A 149 0.97 -11.70 -7.53
C TYR A 149 1.77 -12.91 -7.12
N SER A 150 3.07 -12.89 -7.45
CA SER A 150 4.00 -13.95 -7.06
C SER A 150 4.72 -13.54 -5.77
N LEU A 151 4.42 -14.22 -4.71
CA LEU A 151 5.02 -13.97 -3.39
C LEU A 151 6.23 -14.87 -3.14
#